data_782542fbc807d0a9ffee4e4b42da5b92
#
_entry.id   782542fbc807d0a9ffee4e4b42da5b92
#
_cell.length_a   1.000
_cell.length_b   1.000
_cell.length_c   1.000
_cell.angle_alpha   90.00
_cell.angle_beta   90.00
_cell.angle_gamma   90.00
#
_symmetry.space_group_name_H-M   'P 1'
#
loop_
_entity.id
_entity.type
_entity.pdbx_description
1 polymer ?
#
loop_
_entity_poly.entity_id
_entity_poly.type
_entity_poly.pdbx_seq_one_letter_code
_entity_poly.pdbx_strand_id
1 'polypeptide(L)'
;MKIGLVRHYKVKPPPRQIWMSAEQFNEWILQYEQADLLQTDYARNGGQEWNKCLSSDQARAAQTARSLHSGDVIFTALLREIGIAAVKLPGFRLPVSCWLTLGRLCWALGHHSQPENRLNAKTRANMLLDSLEREEQAGNVLMVSHGAFMKLLERELRRRGFKGRRMLHPQNGKLYMYEKE
;
A
#
# COMPACT_ATOMS: atom_id res chain seq x y z
N MET A 1 -18.19 -12.66 -4.32
CA MET A 1 -17.07 -11.81 -4.83
C MET A 1 -15.84 -12.06 -3.98
N LYS A 2 -14.68 -12.31 -4.63
CA LYS A 2 -13.39 -12.47 -3.92
C LYS A 2 -12.48 -11.28 -4.23
N ILE A 3 -11.79 -10.79 -3.20
CA ILE A 3 -10.80 -9.72 -3.31
C ILE A 3 -9.46 -10.23 -2.80
N GLY A 4 -8.43 -10.18 -3.66
CA GLY A 4 -7.06 -10.47 -3.31
C GLY A 4 -6.28 -9.17 -3.08
N LEU A 5 -5.63 -9.04 -1.94
CA LEU A 5 -4.74 -7.93 -1.66
C LEU A 5 -3.29 -8.41 -1.71
N VAL A 6 -2.45 -7.72 -2.47
CA VAL A 6 -1.01 -8.00 -2.55
C VAL A 6 -0.24 -6.72 -2.30
N ARG A 7 0.73 -6.77 -1.38
CA ARG A 7 1.72 -5.71 -1.22
C ARG A 7 2.76 -5.84 -2.34
N HIS A 8 3.11 -4.71 -2.97
CA HIS A 8 4.19 -4.70 -3.97
C HIS A 8 5.41 -5.49 -3.50
N TYR A 9 6.20 -6.01 -4.43
CA TYR A 9 7.43 -6.73 -4.13
C TYR A 9 8.44 -5.87 -3.38
N LYS A 10 9.46 -6.49 -2.80
CA LYS A 10 10.53 -5.76 -2.11
C LYS A 10 11.25 -4.84 -3.08
N VAL A 11 11.55 -3.63 -2.63
CA VAL A 11 12.39 -2.69 -3.34
C VAL A 11 13.81 -2.69 -2.78
N LYS A 12 14.77 -2.28 -3.60
CA LYS A 12 16.14 -1.99 -3.15
C LYS A 12 16.10 -0.63 -2.44
N PRO A 13 16.20 -0.59 -1.10
CA PRO A 13 16.12 0.69 -0.41
C PRO A 13 17.31 1.59 -0.82
N PRO A 14 17.10 2.90 -0.93
CA PRO A 14 18.22 3.81 -1.15
C PRO A 14 19.20 3.78 0.02
N PRO A 15 20.47 4.16 -0.20
CA PRO A 15 21.43 4.33 0.87
C PRO A 15 20.85 5.22 1.99
N ARG A 16 21.12 4.86 3.23
CA ARG A 16 20.63 5.64 4.38
C ARG A 16 21.76 5.97 5.34
N GLN A 17 21.76 7.17 5.83
CA GLN A 17 22.54 7.52 6.99
C GLN A 17 21.90 6.92 8.24
N ILE A 18 22.71 6.58 9.24
CA ILE A 18 22.22 6.06 10.53
C ILE A 18 21.31 7.10 11.19
N TRP A 19 21.71 8.37 11.17
CA TRP A 19 21.00 9.50 11.75
C TRP A 19 20.66 10.51 10.66
N MET A 20 19.39 10.85 10.50
CA MET A 20 18.88 11.78 9.49
C MET A 20 18.17 12.96 10.15
N SER A 21 18.34 14.16 9.57
CA SER A 21 17.44 15.29 9.85
C SER A 21 16.06 15.04 9.23
N ALA A 22 15.09 15.92 9.53
CA ALA A 22 13.76 15.85 8.93
C ALA A 22 13.80 15.98 7.40
N GLU A 23 14.63 16.88 6.86
CA GLU A 23 14.81 17.10 5.43
C GLU A 23 15.42 15.87 4.75
N GLN A 24 16.49 15.33 5.34
CA GLN A 24 17.16 14.12 4.84
C GLN A 24 16.23 12.91 4.84
N PHE A 25 15.37 12.78 5.84
CA PHE A 25 14.37 11.71 5.88
C PHE A 25 13.32 11.90 4.78
N ASN A 26 12.81 13.12 4.56
CA ASN A 26 11.85 13.38 3.49
C ASN A 26 12.45 13.10 2.10
N GLU A 27 13.68 13.48 1.87
CA GLU A 27 14.40 13.16 0.64
C GLU A 27 14.59 11.66 0.46
N TRP A 28 14.96 10.95 1.54
CA TRP A 28 15.07 9.49 1.53
C TRP A 28 13.74 8.80 1.19
N ILE A 29 12.60 9.32 1.69
CA ILE A 29 11.25 8.81 1.33
C ILE A 29 10.99 8.96 -0.16
N LEU A 30 11.31 10.12 -0.76
CA LEU A 30 11.13 10.34 -2.20
C LEU A 30 11.97 9.36 -3.03
N GLN A 31 13.24 9.15 -2.65
CA GLN A 31 14.11 8.16 -3.29
C GLN A 31 13.58 6.73 -3.12
N TYR A 32 13.07 6.39 -1.94
CA TYR A 32 12.44 5.09 -1.69
C TYR A 32 11.19 4.85 -2.55
N GLU A 33 10.41 5.89 -2.80
CA GLU A 33 9.23 5.80 -3.66
C GLU A 33 9.57 5.50 -5.12
N GLN A 34 10.74 5.93 -5.58
CA GLN A 34 11.27 5.71 -6.91
C GLN A 34 12.16 4.46 -7.03
N ALA A 35 12.41 3.76 -5.91
CA ALA A 35 13.34 2.64 -5.88
C ALA A 35 12.84 1.44 -6.70
N ASP A 36 13.78 0.81 -7.42
CA ASP A 36 13.53 -0.38 -8.22
C ASP A 36 13.17 -1.59 -7.35
N LEU A 37 12.45 -2.53 -7.94
CA LEU A 37 12.19 -3.81 -7.31
C LEU A 37 13.49 -4.60 -7.18
N LEU A 38 13.66 -5.28 -6.05
CA LEU A 38 14.63 -6.35 -5.95
C LEU A 38 14.19 -7.48 -6.88
N GLN A 39 15.08 -7.90 -7.79
CA GLN A 39 14.86 -9.10 -8.60
C GLN A 39 14.76 -10.31 -7.64
N THR A 40 13.58 -10.82 -7.49
CA THR A 40 13.30 -12.07 -6.80
C THR A 40 12.34 -12.86 -7.65
N ASP A 41 12.63 -14.15 -7.84
CA ASP A 41 11.70 -15.10 -8.46
C ASP A 41 10.49 -15.26 -7.54
N TYR A 42 9.53 -14.37 -7.68
CA TYR A 42 8.26 -14.51 -6.98
C TYR A 42 7.41 -15.51 -7.74
N ALA A 43 7.16 -16.66 -7.11
CA ALA A 43 6.23 -17.64 -7.61
C ALA A 43 4.90 -16.96 -7.94
N ARG A 44 4.40 -17.19 -9.17
CA ARG A 44 3.05 -16.78 -9.56
C ARG A 44 2.07 -17.28 -8.51
N ASN A 45 1.29 -16.39 -7.94
CA ASN A 45 0.33 -16.71 -6.89
C ASN A 45 -0.66 -17.78 -7.37
N GLY A 46 -0.31 -19.04 -7.11
CA GLY A 46 -1.12 -20.22 -6.98
C GLY A 46 -2.41 -20.35 -7.80
N GLY A 47 -2.38 -20.16 -9.12
CA GLY A 47 -3.49 -20.61 -10.00
C GLY A 47 -4.85 -19.94 -9.79
N GLN A 48 -4.95 -18.90 -8.94
CA GLN A 48 -6.21 -18.17 -8.79
C GLN A 48 -6.46 -17.29 -10.02
N GLU A 49 -7.57 -17.50 -10.68
CA GLU A 49 -8.02 -16.65 -11.78
C GLU A 49 -8.65 -15.35 -11.25
N TRP A 50 -8.18 -14.24 -11.79
CA TRP A 50 -8.66 -12.90 -11.49
C TRP A 50 -9.35 -12.32 -12.71
N ASN A 51 -10.60 -11.88 -12.54
CA ASN A 51 -11.34 -11.21 -13.60
C ASN A 51 -10.84 -9.79 -13.85
N LYS A 52 -10.29 -9.15 -12.81
CA LYS A 52 -9.83 -7.76 -12.85
C LYS A 52 -8.60 -7.59 -11.96
N CYS A 53 -7.66 -6.78 -12.43
CA CYS A 53 -6.50 -6.37 -11.64
C CYS A 53 -6.45 -4.85 -11.52
N LEU A 54 -6.49 -4.34 -10.28
CA LEU A 54 -6.24 -2.95 -9.97
C LEU A 54 -4.89 -2.79 -9.28
N SER A 55 -4.16 -1.75 -9.61
CA SER A 55 -2.87 -1.48 -8.99
C SER A 55 -2.72 0.00 -8.65
N SER A 56 -1.99 0.28 -7.58
CA SER A 56 -1.41 1.59 -7.42
C SER A 56 -0.59 1.94 -8.66
N ASP A 57 -0.66 3.19 -9.08
CA ASP A 57 0.12 3.75 -10.19
C ASP A 57 1.60 3.98 -9.83
N GLN A 58 2.00 3.82 -8.56
CA GLN A 58 3.41 3.87 -8.16
C GLN A 58 4.20 2.71 -8.77
N ALA A 59 5.38 3.01 -9.35
CA ALA A 59 6.17 2.10 -10.19
C ALA A 59 6.34 0.68 -9.59
N ARG A 60 6.68 0.58 -8.31
CA ARG A 60 6.87 -0.71 -7.61
C ARG A 60 5.60 -1.57 -7.55
N ALA A 61 4.42 -0.94 -7.42
CA ALA A 61 3.16 -1.66 -7.42
C ALA A 61 2.74 -2.03 -8.85
N ALA A 62 2.91 -1.12 -9.79
CA ALA A 62 2.61 -1.35 -11.19
C ALA A 62 3.44 -2.50 -11.80
N GLN A 63 4.74 -2.55 -11.51
CA GLN A 63 5.62 -3.65 -11.94
C GLN A 63 5.20 -4.97 -11.30
N THR A 64 4.86 -4.95 -9.98
CA THR A 64 4.36 -6.14 -9.30
C THR A 64 3.06 -6.65 -9.92
N ALA A 65 2.10 -5.77 -10.21
CA ALA A 65 0.83 -6.14 -10.80
C ALA A 65 1.00 -6.80 -12.17
N ARG A 66 1.84 -6.24 -13.04
CA ARG A 66 2.15 -6.80 -14.37
C ARG A 66 2.80 -8.18 -14.29
N SER A 67 3.54 -8.49 -13.23
CA SER A 67 4.13 -9.83 -13.04
C SER A 67 3.14 -10.86 -12.49
N LEU A 68 2.08 -10.40 -11.80
CA LEU A 68 1.08 -11.27 -11.17
C LEU A 68 -0.15 -11.53 -12.06
N HIS A 69 -0.44 -10.63 -12.98
CA HIS A 69 -1.63 -10.69 -13.83
C HIS A 69 -1.25 -10.52 -15.30
N SER A 70 -1.69 -11.45 -16.14
CA SER A 70 -1.36 -11.46 -17.56
C SER A 70 -2.34 -10.62 -18.42
N GLY A 71 -3.49 -10.23 -17.86
CA GLY A 71 -4.47 -9.37 -18.52
C GLY A 71 -4.21 -7.87 -18.23
N ASP A 72 -5.21 -7.05 -18.59
CA ASP A 72 -5.14 -5.61 -18.40
C ASP A 72 -5.10 -5.23 -16.92
N VAL A 73 -4.20 -4.32 -16.57
CA VAL A 73 -4.06 -3.77 -15.21
C VAL A 73 -4.56 -2.33 -15.20
N ILE A 74 -5.56 -2.07 -14.37
CA ILE A 74 -6.11 -0.72 -14.16
C ILE A 74 -5.29 -0.02 -13.08
N PHE A 75 -4.58 1.04 -13.46
CA PHE A 75 -3.78 1.85 -12.54
C PHE A 75 -4.61 2.96 -11.92
N THR A 76 -4.50 3.13 -10.61
CA THR A 76 -5.27 4.14 -9.87
C THR A 76 -4.50 4.74 -8.70
N ALA A 77 -4.62 6.06 -8.54
CA ALA A 77 -4.08 6.77 -7.38
C ALA A 77 -4.81 6.39 -6.07
N LEU A 78 -6.01 5.81 -6.15
CA LEU A 78 -6.75 5.37 -4.97
C LEU A 78 -6.04 4.27 -4.18
N LEU A 79 -5.13 3.50 -4.82
CA LEU A 79 -4.33 2.44 -4.21
C LEU A 79 -2.93 2.87 -3.76
N ARG A 80 -2.56 4.16 -3.90
CA ARG A 80 -1.26 4.66 -3.43
C ARG A 80 -1.06 4.47 -1.93
N GLU A 81 0.21 4.37 -1.52
CA GLU A 81 0.56 4.31 -0.09
C GLU A 81 0.07 5.55 0.66
N ILE A 82 -0.21 5.39 1.93
CA ILE A 82 -0.43 6.52 2.83
C ILE A 82 0.89 7.26 2.97
N GLY A 83 0.93 8.47 2.47
CA GLY A 83 2.11 9.32 2.54
C GLY A 83 2.60 9.51 3.98
N ILE A 84 3.91 9.69 4.13
CA ILE A 84 4.55 9.95 5.42
C ILE A 84 5.58 11.04 5.26
N ALA A 85 5.63 11.98 6.19
CA ALA A 85 6.63 13.03 6.24
C ALA A 85 7.19 13.17 7.66
N ALA A 86 8.41 13.68 7.75
CA ALA A 86 9.00 14.03 9.05
C ALA A 86 8.24 15.21 9.69
N VAL A 87 8.15 15.17 11.00
CA VAL A 87 7.78 16.35 11.77
C VAL A 87 8.99 17.30 11.83
N LYS A 88 8.75 18.60 11.71
CA LYS A 88 9.82 19.59 11.85
C LYS A 88 10.35 19.59 13.30
N LEU A 89 11.54 19.04 13.48
CA LEU A 89 12.27 19.01 14.75
C LEU A 89 13.66 19.66 14.51
N PRO A 90 13.77 20.99 14.60
CA PRO A 90 15.03 21.68 14.34
C PRO A 90 16.17 21.15 15.23
N GLY A 91 17.33 20.88 14.63
CA GLY A 91 18.52 20.39 15.34
C GLY A 91 18.51 18.89 15.70
N PHE A 92 17.39 18.19 15.54
CA PHE A 92 17.33 16.77 15.85
C PHE A 92 17.66 15.90 14.63
N ARG A 93 18.39 14.81 14.91
CA ARG A 93 18.63 13.74 13.97
C ARG A 93 18.16 12.43 14.58
N LEU A 94 17.40 11.64 13.82
CA LEU A 94 16.85 10.36 14.28
C LEU A 94 17.15 9.26 13.28
N PRO A 95 17.21 7.99 13.71
CA PRO A 95 17.23 6.86 12.82
C PRO A 95 15.96 6.81 11.96
N VAL A 96 16.07 6.23 10.75
CA VAL A 96 14.92 6.06 9.82
C VAL A 96 13.73 5.39 10.51
N SER A 97 13.97 4.36 11.32
CA SER A 97 12.89 3.67 12.06
C SER A 97 12.13 4.58 13.01
N CYS A 98 12.83 5.50 13.68
CA CYS A 98 12.19 6.48 14.57
C CYS A 98 11.36 7.48 13.78
N TRP A 99 11.86 7.99 12.64
CA TRP A 99 11.11 8.86 11.75
C TRP A 99 9.85 8.18 11.21
N LEU A 100 9.96 6.92 10.75
CA LEU A 100 8.83 6.14 10.28
C LEU A 100 7.77 5.95 11.37
N THR A 101 8.20 5.62 12.59
CA THR A 101 7.28 5.43 13.72
C THR A 101 6.60 6.74 14.10
N LEU A 102 7.38 7.82 14.24
CA LEU A 102 6.86 9.14 14.58
C LEU A 102 5.88 9.64 13.52
N GLY A 103 6.23 9.54 12.24
CA GLY A 103 5.33 9.92 11.16
C GLY A 103 4.03 9.11 11.15
N ARG A 104 4.09 7.80 11.43
CA ARG A 104 2.86 6.98 11.55
C ARG A 104 2.01 7.34 12.77
N LEU A 105 2.62 7.69 13.90
CA LEU A 105 1.91 8.21 15.07
C LEU A 105 1.26 9.56 14.76
N CYS A 106 2.00 10.49 14.16
CA CYS A 106 1.47 11.79 13.75
C CYS A 106 0.31 11.63 12.75
N TRP A 107 0.43 10.72 11.79
CA TRP A 107 -0.67 10.41 10.87
C TRP A 107 -1.90 9.86 11.61
N ALA A 108 -1.71 8.93 12.54
CA ALA A 108 -2.81 8.35 13.32
C ALA A 108 -3.55 9.37 14.19
N LEU A 109 -2.81 10.39 14.69
CA LEU A 109 -3.34 11.49 15.49
C LEU A 109 -3.86 12.67 14.64
N GLY A 110 -3.75 12.61 13.31
CA GLY A 110 -4.21 13.68 12.41
C GLY A 110 -3.34 14.92 12.41
N HIS A 111 -2.04 14.78 12.73
CA HIS A 111 -1.12 15.91 12.79
C HIS A 111 -0.90 16.51 11.39
N HIS A 112 -0.94 17.83 11.30
CA HIS A 112 -0.91 18.61 10.04
C HIS A 112 0.39 18.42 9.22
N SER A 113 1.47 17.92 9.82
CA SER A 113 2.72 17.66 9.09
C SER A 113 2.59 16.52 8.08
N GLN A 114 1.55 15.70 8.16
CA GLN A 114 1.41 14.54 7.29
C GLN A 114 0.73 14.90 5.98
N PRO A 115 1.20 14.36 4.83
CA PRO A 115 0.67 14.70 3.49
C PRO A 115 -0.80 14.35 3.31
N GLU A 116 -1.27 13.32 4.01
CA GLU A 116 -2.65 12.84 3.96
C GLU A 116 -3.15 12.57 5.37
N ASN A 117 -4.35 13.00 5.69
CA ASN A 117 -4.98 12.68 6.96
C ASN A 117 -5.71 11.32 6.88
N ARG A 118 -6.07 10.79 8.05
CA ARG A 118 -6.74 9.49 8.17
C ARG A 118 -8.11 9.46 7.48
N LEU A 119 -8.83 10.57 7.47
CA LEU A 119 -10.15 10.67 6.83
C LEU A 119 -10.01 10.56 5.32
N ASN A 120 -9.08 11.29 4.71
CA ASN A 120 -8.83 11.26 3.28
C ASN A 120 -8.40 9.86 2.81
N ALA A 121 -7.50 9.21 3.53
CA ALA A 121 -7.10 7.83 3.23
C ALA A 121 -8.30 6.87 3.30
N LYS A 122 -9.18 7.02 4.29
CA LYS A 122 -10.40 6.24 4.42
C LYS A 122 -11.39 6.52 3.29
N THR A 123 -11.55 7.78 2.90
CA THR A 123 -12.39 8.18 1.77
C THR A 123 -11.91 7.52 0.47
N ARG A 124 -10.58 7.54 0.20
CA ARG A 124 -10.00 6.84 -0.96
C ARG A 124 -10.34 5.34 -0.95
N ALA A 125 -10.18 4.68 0.19
CA ALA A 125 -10.48 3.26 0.33
C ALA A 125 -11.97 2.98 0.07
N ASN A 126 -12.87 3.82 0.60
CA ASN A 126 -14.29 3.67 0.39
C ASN A 126 -14.68 3.93 -1.07
N MET A 127 -14.17 4.98 -1.71
CA MET A 127 -14.42 5.26 -3.12
C MET A 127 -14.06 4.08 -4.02
N LEU A 128 -12.90 3.46 -3.76
CA LEU A 128 -12.45 2.27 -4.48
C LEU A 128 -13.40 1.09 -4.27
N LEU A 129 -13.74 0.79 -3.02
CA LEU A 129 -14.61 -0.35 -2.71
C LEU A 129 -16.05 -0.12 -3.18
N ASP A 130 -16.57 1.11 -3.09
CA ASP A 130 -17.89 1.48 -3.61
C ASP A 130 -17.96 1.31 -5.14
N SER A 131 -16.90 1.65 -5.87
CA SER A 131 -16.86 1.46 -7.31
C SER A 131 -16.94 -0.02 -7.69
N LEU A 132 -16.28 -0.89 -6.92
CA LEU A 132 -16.30 -2.33 -7.16
C LEU A 132 -17.65 -2.99 -6.77
N GLU A 133 -18.26 -2.53 -5.67
CA GLU A 133 -19.56 -3.06 -5.24
C GLU A 133 -20.72 -2.63 -6.16
N ARG A 134 -20.58 -1.50 -6.88
CA ARG A 134 -21.56 -1.08 -7.90
C ARG A 134 -21.44 -1.84 -9.22
N GLU A 135 -20.31 -2.46 -9.47
CA GLU A 135 -20.06 -3.23 -10.68
C GLU A 135 -20.60 -4.64 -10.48
N GLU A 136 -21.82 -4.90 -10.95
CA GLU A 136 -22.54 -6.18 -10.74
C GLU A 136 -21.76 -7.42 -11.18
N GLN A 137 -20.79 -7.28 -12.09
CA GLN A 137 -19.97 -8.34 -12.65
C GLN A 137 -18.48 -8.22 -12.30
N ALA A 138 -18.14 -7.53 -11.20
CA ALA A 138 -16.73 -7.34 -10.82
C ALA A 138 -15.94 -8.65 -10.66
N GLY A 139 -16.64 -9.77 -10.39
CA GLY A 139 -16.02 -11.09 -10.28
C GLY A 139 -14.96 -11.13 -9.16
N ASN A 140 -13.84 -11.80 -9.46
CA ASN A 140 -12.69 -11.87 -8.55
C ASN A 140 -11.70 -10.76 -8.88
N VAL A 141 -11.34 -9.92 -7.90
CA VAL A 141 -10.52 -8.73 -8.10
C VAL A 141 -9.20 -8.87 -7.37
N LEU A 142 -8.08 -8.70 -8.09
CA LEU A 142 -6.75 -8.57 -7.52
C LEU A 142 -6.43 -7.09 -7.32
N MET A 143 -5.94 -6.71 -6.13
CA MET A 143 -5.48 -5.36 -5.84
C MET A 143 -4.03 -5.38 -5.40
N VAL A 144 -3.17 -4.64 -6.10
CA VAL A 144 -1.76 -4.47 -5.74
C VAL A 144 -1.54 -3.09 -5.16
N SER A 145 -1.07 -3.03 -3.91
CA SER A 145 -0.96 -1.81 -3.15
C SER A 145 0.23 -1.85 -2.18
N HIS A 146 0.16 -1.12 -1.08
CA HIS A 146 1.24 -0.84 -0.14
C HIS A 146 0.85 -1.17 1.29
N GLY A 147 1.86 -1.25 2.16
CA GLY A 147 1.69 -1.81 3.49
C GLY A 147 0.67 -1.13 4.39
N ALA A 148 0.73 0.19 4.55
CA ALA A 148 -0.17 0.89 5.45
C ALA A 148 -1.58 1.01 4.83
N PHE A 149 -1.68 1.28 3.52
CA PHE A 149 -2.97 1.39 2.86
C PHE A 149 -3.72 0.04 2.82
N MET A 150 -3.02 -1.09 2.62
CA MET A 150 -3.63 -2.42 2.69
C MET A 150 -4.26 -2.73 4.05
N LYS A 151 -3.66 -2.27 5.16
CA LYS A 151 -4.26 -2.43 6.50
C LYS A 151 -5.55 -1.62 6.65
N LEU A 152 -5.63 -0.47 5.99
CA LEU A 152 -6.84 0.33 5.94
C LEU A 152 -7.90 -0.35 5.07
N LEU A 153 -7.53 -0.83 3.88
CA LEU A 153 -8.42 -1.61 3.00
C LEU A 153 -8.97 -2.86 3.70
N GLU A 154 -8.13 -3.63 4.38
CA GLU A 154 -8.57 -4.78 5.16
C GLU A 154 -9.67 -4.40 6.17
N ARG A 155 -9.46 -3.30 6.89
CA ARG A 155 -10.45 -2.83 7.88
C ARG A 155 -11.79 -2.48 7.22
N GLU A 156 -11.76 -1.77 6.09
CA GLU A 156 -12.98 -1.39 5.39
C GLU A 156 -13.67 -2.60 4.72
N LEU A 157 -12.91 -3.55 4.16
CA LEU A 157 -13.45 -4.82 3.66
C LEU A 157 -14.19 -5.59 4.77
N ARG A 158 -13.58 -5.73 5.93
CA ARG A 158 -14.22 -6.39 7.08
C ARG A 158 -15.49 -5.68 7.54
N ARG A 159 -15.52 -4.34 7.53
CA ARG A 159 -16.72 -3.56 7.85
C ARG A 159 -17.84 -3.78 6.85
N ARG A 160 -17.53 -4.12 5.60
CA ARG A 160 -18.47 -4.46 4.53
C ARG A 160 -18.86 -5.95 4.52
N GLY A 161 -18.42 -6.72 5.52
CA GLY A 161 -18.77 -8.13 5.69
C GLY A 161 -17.84 -9.12 4.98
N PHE A 162 -16.76 -8.67 4.35
CA PHE A 162 -15.78 -9.60 3.79
C PHE A 162 -15.05 -10.36 4.89
N LYS A 163 -14.94 -11.67 4.71
CA LYS A 163 -14.24 -12.59 5.61
C LYS A 163 -12.88 -12.96 5.01
N GLY A 164 -11.86 -13.12 5.83
CA GLY A 164 -10.51 -13.50 5.42
C GLY A 164 -9.55 -13.52 6.60
N ARG A 165 -8.32 -14.01 6.40
CA ARG A 165 -7.30 -14.03 7.47
C ARG A 165 -6.86 -12.60 7.79
N ARG A 166 -6.73 -12.27 9.08
CA ARG A 166 -6.20 -10.97 9.53
C ARG A 166 -4.76 -10.75 9.05
N MET A 167 -4.51 -9.57 8.56
CA MET A 167 -3.20 -9.11 8.09
C MET A 167 -2.54 -8.26 9.17
N LEU A 168 -1.71 -8.88 10.02
CA LEU A 168 -0.98 -8.15 11.07
C LEU A 168 0.11 -7.27 10.46
N HIS A 169 0.95 -7.87 9.62
CA HIS A 169 2.02 -7.20 8.89
C HIS A 169 1.95 -7.61 7.41
N PRO A 170 1.55 -6.72 6.50
CA PRO A 170 1.53 -7.01 5.07
C PRO A 170 2.93 -7.38 4.58
N GLN A 171 3.11 -8.63 4.15
CA GLN A 171 4.37 -9.11 3.58
C GLN A 171 4.42 -8.79 2.09
N ASN A 172 5.58 -8.41 1.58
CA ASN A 172 5.78 -8.14 0.16
C ASN A 172 5.50 -9.38 -0.69
N GLY A 173 4.75 -9.22 -1.77
CA GLY A 173 4.41 -10.29 -2.71
C GLY A 173 3.42 -11.34 -2.18
N LYS A 174 2.99 -11.27 -0.93
CA LYS A 174 2.04 -12.22 -0.36
C LYS A 174 0.61 -11.85 -0.67
N LEU A 175 -0.17 -12.83 -1.13
CA LEU A 175 -1.60 -12.73 -1.36
C LEU A 175 -2.39 -12.89 -0.05
N TYR A 176 -3.34 -11.98 0.17
CA TYR A 176 -4.32 -12.03 1.25
C TYR A 176 -5.72 -12.03 0.64
N MET A 177 -6.48 -13.09 0.90
CA MET A 177 -7.81 -13.31 0.32
C MET A 177 -8.90 -12.84 1.27
N TYR A 178 -9.89 -12.17 0.70
CA TYR A 178 -11.12 -11.74 1.37
C TYR A 178 -12.31 -12.10 0.49
N GLU A 179 -13.35 -12.69 1.07
CA GLU A 179 -14.55 -13.10 0.33
C GLU A 179 -15.81 -12.67 1.05
N LYS A 180 -16.83 -12.37 0.26
CA LYS A 180 -18.18 -12.03 0.70
C LYS A 180 -19.14 -12.89 -0.13
N GLU A 181 -20.01 -13.61 0.58
CA GLU A 181 -21.14 -14.39 0.02
C GLU A 181 -22.20 -13.46 -0.55
#